data_4ff5e932cafa74eb103b7077d2621438
#
_entry.id   4ff5e932cafa74eb103b7077d2621438
#
_cell.length_a   1.000
_cell.length_b   1.000
_cell.length_c   1.000
_cell.angle_alpha   90.00
_cell.angle_beta   90.00
_cell.angle_gamma   90.00
#
_symmetry.space_group_name_H-M   'P 1'
#
loop_
_entity.id
_entity.type
_entity.pdbx_description
1 polymer ?
#
loop_
_entity_poly.entity_id
_entity_poly.type
_entity_poly.pdbx_seq_one_letter_code
_entity_poly.pdbx_strand_id
1 'polypeptide(L)'
;MAVNKVAFFGNTIMDISDTTADESSVVAGKQFYKANGARATWTAVYQPKITTQIVSLSGSWSGSGPYYQTILTGQSAGLQVNLNPTIQQLTALGEAGVTSMVAANENGTVKIYVAGAAPVAMTMQITKIMTY
;
A
#
# COMPACT_ATOMS: atom_id res chain seq x y z
N MET A 1 35.73 -8.85 16.16
CA MET A 1 35.28 -9.74 15.08
C MET A 1 34.06 -10.52 15.57
N ALA A 2 33.02 -10.58 14.74
CA ALA A 2 31.85 -11.38 15.07
C ALA A 2 32.10 -12.87 14.83
N VAL A 3 31.45 -13.70 15.62
CA VAL A 3 31.57 -15.16 15.54
C VAL A 3 30.25 -15.75 15.07
N ASN A 4 30.24 -16.49 13.95
CA ASN A 4 29.05 -17.16 13.42
C ASN A 4 29.09 -18.67 13.63
N LYS A 5 30.17 -19.20 14.18
CA LYS A 5 30.33 -20.63 14.38
C LYS A 5 31.26 -20.88 15.57
N VAL A 6 30.88 -21.82 16.44
CA VAL A 6 31.67 -22.27 17.58
C VAL A 6 31.88 -23.75 17.44
N ALA A 7 33.15 -24.21 17.52
CA ALA A 7 33.51 -25.60 17.44
C ALA A 7 34.41 -25.99 18.64
N PHE A 8 34.31 -27.27 19.06
CA PHE A 8 35.12 -27.83 20.12
C PHE A 8 35.58 -29.26 19.74
N PHE A 9 36.87 -29.49 19.73
CA PHE A 9 37.46 -30.75 19.27
C PHE A 9 36.97 -31.19 17.89
N GLY A 10 36.82 -30.21 16.94
CA GLY A 10 36.35 -30.47 15.59
C GLY A 10 34.83 -30.62 15.45
N ASN A 11 34.07 -30.56 16.54
CA ASN A 11 32.62 -30.63 16.52
C ASN A 11 32.03 -29.20 16.59
N THR A 12 31.11 -28.90 15.70
CA THR A 12 30.38 -27.63 15.73
C THR A 12 29.42 -27.61 16.92
N ILE A 13 29.57 -26.62 17.81
CA ILE A 13 28.67 -26.40 18.94
C ILE A 13 27.56 -25.45 18.56
N MET A 14 27.87 -24.39 17.80
CA MET A 14 26.94 -23.41 17.34
C MET A 14 27.30 -22.98 15.92
N ASP A 15 26.35 -22.94 15.04
CA ASP A 15 26.52 -22.47 13.66
C ASP A 15 25.27 -21.70 13.23
N ILE A 16 25.40 -20.43 12.92
CA ILE A 16 24.34 -19.55 12.43
C ILE A 16 24.60 -19.09 10.99
N SER A 17 25.53 -19.75 10.30
CA SER A 17 25.95 -19.35 8.94
C SER A 17 24.85 -19.48 7.89
N ASP A 18 23.81 -20.29 8.19
CA ASP A 18 22.66 -20.47 7.31
C ASP A 18 21.49 -19.52 7.59
N THR A 19 21.62 -18.63 8.58
CA THR A 19 20.56 -17.66 8.84
C THR A 19 20.46 -16.66 7.69
N THR A 20 19.23 -16.32 7.30
CA THR A 20 18.92 -15.35 6.24
C THR A 20 18.39 -14.04 6.79
N ALA A 21 18.30 -13.88 8.12
CA ALA A 21 17.84 -12.64 8.74
C ALA A 21 18.83 -11.49 8.52
N ASP A 22 18.31 -10.34 8.16
CA ASP A 22 19.06 -9.09 8.04
C ASP A 22 18.26 -7.93 8.63
N GLU A 23 18.81 -6.73 8.60
CA GLU A 23 18.21 -5.56 9.23
C GLU A 23 16.85 -5.21 8.62
N SER A 24 16.61 -5.56 7.37
CA SER A 24 15.37 -5.25 6.67
C SER A 24 14.26 -6.29 6.87
N SER A 25 14.62 -7.49 7.35
CA SER A 25 13.68 -8.61 7.44
C SER A 25 13.04 -8.77 8.82
N VAL A 26 13.43 -7.97 9.80
CA VAL A 26 12.99 -8.10 11.19
C VAL A 26 12.43 -6.80 11.74
N VAL A 27 11.65 -6.87 12.84
CA VAL A 27 10.98 -5.72 13.44
C VAL A 27 12.00 -4.74 14.04
N ALA A 28 11.83 -3.45 13.75
CA ALA A 28 12.74 -2.40 14.20
C ALA A 28 12.90 -2.38 15.73
N GLY A 29 14.11 -2.08 16.18
CA GLY A 29 14.45 -1.97 17.60
C GLY A 29 14.81 -3.28 18.29
N LYS A 30 14.57 -4.43 17.66
CA LYS A 30 14.98 -5.72 18.19
C LYS A 30 16.40 -6.07 17.73
N GLN A 31 17.11 -6.84 18.49
CA GLN A 31 18.46 -7.30 18.14
C GLN A 31 18.44 -8.75 17.69
N PHE A 32 19.33 -9.07 16.78
CA PHE A 32 19.51 -10.43 16.25
C PHE A 32 20.95 -10.64 15.80
N TYR A 33 21.31 -11.88 15.48
CA TYR A 33 22.61 -12.24 14.94
C TYR A 33 22.50 -12.58 13.46
N LYS A 34 23.33 -11.96 12.64
CA LYS A 34 23.42 -12.25 11.21
C LYS A 34 24.25 -13.49 10.97
N ALA A 35 24.21 -14.04 9.76
CA ALA A 35 24.96 -15.24 9.38
C ALA A 35 26.48 -15.09 9.59
N ASN A 36 27.03 -13.87 9.52
CA ASN A 36 28.45 -13.58 9.79
C ASN A 36 28.79 -13.48 11.29
N GLY A 37 27.83 -13.71 12.19
CA GLY A 37 28.00 -13.60 13.64
C GLY A 37 27.87 -12.18 14.19
N ALA A 38 27.70 -11.17 13.34
CA ALA A 38 27.53 -9.79 13.80
C ALA A 38 26.15 -9.60 14.43
N ARG A 39 26.11 -8.93 15.57
CA ARG A 39 24.86 -8.50 16.18
C ARG A 39 24.34 -7.25 15.45
N ALA A 40 23.08 -7.26 15.09
CA ALA A 40 22.44 -6.16 14.42
C ALA A 40 21.15 -5.78 15.12
N THR A 41 20.68 -4.55 14.89
CA THR A 41 19.38 -4.08 15.36
C THR A 41 18.38 -4.16 14.22
N TRP A 42 17.19 -4.62 14.51
CA TRP A 42 16.13 -4.75 13.53
C TRP A 42 15.67 -3.38 13.03
N THR A 43 15.62 -3.22 11.71
CA THR A 43 15.24 -1.94 11.06
C THR A 43 13.91 -2.03 10.34
N ALA A 44 13.39 -3.23 10.10
CA ALA A 44 12.09 -3.38 9.45
C ALA A 44 10.98 -2.82 10.32
N VAL A 45 10.16 -1.95 9.72
CA VAL A 45 9.01 -1.34 10.37
C VAL A 45 7.76 -2.02 9.86
N TYR A 46 7.01 -2.64 10.76
CA TYR A 46 5.77 -3.34 10.41
C TYR A 46 4.62 -2.33 10.38
N GLN A 47 4.56 -1.54 9.33
CA GLN A 47 3.54 -0.52 9.14
C GLN A 47 2.92 -0.64 7.75
N PRO A 48 1.62 -0.34 7.61
CA PRO A 48 1.03 -0.21 6.28
C PRO A 48 1.69 0.96 5.55
N LYS A 49 1.91 0.80 4.26
CA LYS A 49 2.41 1.87 3.40
C LYS A 49 1.23 2.72 2.96
N ILE A 50 1.23 3.98 3.36
CA ILE A 50 0.19 4.94 3.03
C ILE A 50 0.79 6.00 2.12
N THR A 51 0.20 6.18 0.94
CA THR A 51 0.61 7.20 -0.03
C THR A 51 -0.62 7.93 -0.56
N THR A 52 -0.42 9.14 -1.04
CA THR A 52 -1.48 9.92 -1.69
C THR A 52 -1.12 10.16 -3.14
N GLN A 53 -2.13 10.30 -3.97
CA GLN A 53 -1.97 10.57 -5.39
C GLN A 53 -3.15 11.40 -5.88
N ILE A 54 -2.89 12.33 -6.80
CA ILE A 54 -3.95 13.06 -7.49
C ILE A 54 -4.25 12.32 -8.79
N VAL A 55 -5.52 11.99 -8.99
CA VAL A 55 -6.02 11.35 -10.21
C VAL A 55 -6.94 12.32 -10.95
N SER A 56 -6.95 12.19 -12.27
CA SER A 56 -7.84 12.98 -13.12
C SER A 56 -9.05 12.14 -13.49
N LEU A 57 -10.24 12.64 -13.19
CA LEU A 57 -11.49 12.05 -13.62
C LEU A 57 -11.93 12.73 -14.91
N SER A 58 -12.15 11.96 -15.97
CA SER A 58 -12.70 12.49 -17.20
C SER A 58 -14.21 12.75 -17.05
N GLY A 59 -14.77 13.54 -17.96
CA GLY A 59 -16.21 13.72 -18.03
C GLY A 59 -16.95 12.56 -18.67
N SER A 60 -16.23 11.54 -19.17
CA SER A 60 -16.79 10.36 -19.80
C SER A 60 -16.88 9.21 -18.83
N TRP A 61 -18.10 8.76 -18.54
CA TRP A 61 -18.37 7.69 -17.59
C TRP A 61 -19.04 6.53 -18.31
N SER A 62 -18.74 5.34 -17.84
CA SER A 62 -19.39 4.10 -18.29
C SER A 62 -20.50 3.69 -17.32
N GLY A 63 -21.40 2.82 -17.76
CA GLY A 63 -22.50 2.37 -16.94
C GLY A 63 -23.65 3.38 -16.91
N SER A 64 -24.72 3.03 -16.23
CA SER A 64 -25.92 3.88 -16.14
C SER A 64 -26.51 3.94 -14.74
N GLY A 65 -25.93 3.21 -13.80
CA GLY A 65 -26.33 3.24 -12.41
C GLY A 65 -25.79 2.02 -11.65
N PRO A 66 -24.63 2.11 -11.07
CA PRO A 66 -23.75 3.28 -10.96
C PRO A 66 -22.93 3.55 -12.22
N TYR A 67 -22.49 4.81 -12.35
CA TYR A 67 -21.48 5.18 -13.34
C TYR A 67 -20.10 4.86 -12.81
N TYR A 68 -19.17 4.53 -13.70
CA TYR A 68 -17.80 4.23 -13.28
C TYR A 68 -16.77 4.65 -14.31
N GLN A 69 -15.53 4.84 -13.86
CA GLN A 69 -14.35 4.93 -14.74
C GLN A 69 -13.12 4.35 -14.02
N THR A 70 -12.19 3.86 -14.83
CA THR A 70 -10.91 3.34 -14.35
C THR A 70 -9.94 4.50 -14.12
N ILE A 71 -9.29 4.54 -12.95
CA ILE A 71 -8.32 5.56 -12.60
C ILE A 71 -6.89 5.03 -12.51
N LEU A 72 -6.71 3.76 -12.13
CA LEU A 72 -5.42 3.11 -12.02
C LEU A 72 -5.52 1.67 -12.52
N THR A 73 -4.43 1.18 -13.10
CA THR A 73 -4.27 -0.21 -13.53
C THR A 73 -2.95 -0.77 -13.01
N GLY A 74 -2.80 -2.10 -13.05
CA GLY A 74 -1.55 -2.74 -12.66
C GLY A 74 -1.21 -2.62 -11.17
N GLN A 75 -2.20 -2.41 -10.31
CA GLN A 75 -2.02 -2.30 -8.88
C GLN A 75 -2.04 -3.68 -8.21
N SER A 76 -1.55 -3.76 -6.98
CA SER A 76 -1.69 -4.97 -6.18
C SER A 76 -3.17 -5.19 -5.82
N ALA A 77 -3.62 -6.45 -5.84
CA ALA A 77 -4.98 -6.80 -5.47
C ALA A 77 -5.34 -6.45 -4.02
N GLY A 78 -4.33 -6.37 -3.15
CA GLY A 78 -4.51 -6.01 -1.73
C GLY A 78 -4.52 -4.50 -1.45
N LEU A 79 -4.35 -3.66 -2.47
CA LEU A 79 -4.35 -2.21 -2.29
C LEU A 79 -5.74 -1.70 -1.92
N GLN A 80 -5.84 -0.95 -0.83
CA GLN A 80 -7.04 -0.20 -0.47
C GLN A 80 -6.93 1.23 -0.99
N VAL A 81 -8.02 1.75 -1.51
CA VAL A 81 -8.07 3.11 -2.06
C VAL A 81 -9.25 3.85 -1.46
N ASN A 82 -8.99 5.03 -0.92
CA ASN A 82 -10.00 5.92 -0.39
C ASN A 82 -9.97 7.25 -1.14
N LEU A 83 -11.13 7.85 -1.32
CA LEU A 83 -11.28 9.15 -1.95
C LEU A 83 -11.16 10.26 -0.90
N ASN A 84 -10.41 11.32 -1.23
CA ASN A 84 -10.22 12.48 -0.37
C ASN A 84 -10.68 13.74 -1.10
N PRO A 85 -11.99 13.95 -1.30
CA PRO A 85 -12.47 15.17 -1.95
C PRO A 85 -12.26 16.37 -1.02
N THR A 86 -11.96 17.53 -1.61
CA THR A 86 -12.01 18.79 -0.90
C THR A 86 -13.46 19.23 -0.69
N ILE A 87 -13.67 20.20 0.21
CA ILE A 87 -15.01 20.75 0.44
C ILE A 87 -15.59 21.33 -0.86
N GLN A 88 -14.76 21.99 -1.67
CA GLN A 88 -15.18 22.52 -2.97
C GLN A 88 -15.58 21.43 -3.95
N GLN A 89 -14.81 20.35 -4.00
CA GLN A 89 -15.13 19.18 -4.83
C GLN A 89 -16.41 18.50 -4.36
N LEU A 90 -16.58 18.36 -3.06
CA LEU A 90 -17.80 17.77 -2.47
C LEU A 90 -19.04 18.60 -2.83
N THR A 91 -18.94 19.93 -2.76
CA THR A 91 -20.01 20.84 -3.17
C THR A 91 -20.34 20.69 -4.65
N ALA A 92 -19.32 20.65 -5.51
CA ALA A 92 -19.49 20.48 -6.95
C ALA A 92 -20.14 19.13 -7.29
N LEU A 93 -19.76 18.06 -6.61
CA LEU A 93 -20.36 16.74 -6.78
C LEU A 93 -21.85 16.74 -6.38
N GLY A 94 -22.19 17.39 -5.27
CA GLY A 94 -23.58 17.52 -4.82
C GLY A 94 -24.42 18.34 -5.79
N GLU A 95 -23.89 19.43 -6.31
CA GLU A 95 -24.56 20.26 -7.31
C GLU A 95 -24.76 19.50 -8.64
N ALA A 96 -23.84 18.61 -9.00
CA ALA A 96 -23.95 17.77 -10.18
C ALA A 96 -24.99 16.63 -10.01
N GLY A 97 -25.50 16.41 -8.82
CA GLY A 97 -26.47 15.36 -8.52
C GLY A 97 -25.86 14.02 -8.11
N VAL A 98 -24.57 14.00 -7.75
CA VAL A 98 -23.92 12.79 -7.22
C VAL A 98 -24.41 12.55 -5.80
N THR A 99 -24.94 11.36 -5.54
CA THR A 99 -25.46 10.98 -4.22
C THR A 99 -24.46 10.18 -3.41
N SER A 100 -23.57 9.46 -4.07
CA SER A 100 -22.48 8.74 -3.42
C SER A 100 -21.34 8.48 -4.39
N MET A 101 -20.14 8.28 -3.86
CA MET A 101 -18.95 8.02 -4.64
C MET A 101 -18.03 7.10 -3.84
N VAL A 102 -17.45 6.11 -4.50
CA VAL A 102 -16.52 5.17 -3.87
C VAL A 102 -15.44 4.75 -4.85
N ALA A 103 -14.24 4.51 -4.35
CA ALA A 103 -13.18 3.85 -5.11
C ALA A 103 -13.16 2.37 -4.75
N ALA A 104 -12.98 1.53 -5.74
CA ALA A 104 -12.88 0.09 -5.57
C ALA A 104 -11.67 -0.45 -6.33
N ASN A 105 -10.91 -1.31 -5.69
CA ASN A 105 -9.84 -2.07 -6.34
C ASN A 105 -10.37 -3.43 -6.75
N GLU A 106 -10.55 -3.62 -8.04
CA GLU A 106 -11.03 -4.86 -8.63
C GLU A 106 -9.84 -5.62 -9.19
N ASN A 107 -9.18 -6.39 -8.33
CA ASN A 107 -8.05 -7.25 -8.69
C ASN A 107 -6.93 -6.49 -9.42
N GLY A 108 -6.56 -5.34 -8.89
CA GLY A 108 -5.47 -4.52 -9.43
C GLY A 108 -5.91 -3.39 -10.36
N THR A 109 -7.18 -3.36 -10.75
CA THR A 109 -7.77 -2.24 -11.49
C THR A 109 -8.61 -1.41 -10.55
N VAL A 110 -8.22 -0.15 -10.34
CA VAL A 110 -8.95 0.75 -9.45
C VAL A 110 -9.93 1.57 -10.26
N LYS A 111 -11.18 1.48 -9.87
CA LYS A 111 -12.28 2.21 -10.50
C LYS A 111 -12.97 3.11 -9.48
N ILE A 112 -13.51 4.22 -9.96
CA ILE A 112 -14.40 5.06 -9.18
C ILE A 112 -15.82 4.81 -9.65
N TYR A 113 -16.72 4.55 -8.70
CA TYR A 113 -18.15 4.40 -8.93
C TYR A 113 -18.88 5.59 -8.34
N VAL A 114 -19.82 6.14 -9.07
CA VAL A 114 -20.70 7.21 -8.61
C VAL A 114 -22.16 6.82 -8.80
N ALA A 115 -22.98 7.15 -7.83
CA ALA A 115 -24.41 7.01 -7.90
C ALA A 115 -25.08 8.38 -8.02
N GLY A 116 -26.27 8.41 -8.59
CA GLY A 116 -27.02 9.64 -8.86
C GLY A 116 -26.79 10.15 -10.26
N ALA A 117 -25.79 11.00 -10.47
CA ALA A 117 -25.46 11.55 -11.77
C ALA A 117 -23.95 11.43 -12.03
N ALA A 118 -23.58 11.40 -13.32
CA ALA A 118 -22.18 11.41 -13.72
C ALA A 118 -21.61 12.84 -13.59
N PRO A 119 -20.55 13.06 -12.80
CA PRO A 119 -19.98 14.39 -12.65
C PRO A 119 -19.16 14.81 -13.87
N VAL A 120 -18.89 16.12 -13.97
CA VAL A 120 -17.98 16.68 -14.97
C VAL A 120 -16.53 16.30 -14.63
N ALA A 121 -15.63 16.51 -15.60
CA ALA A 121 -14.19 16.26 -15.40
C ALA A 121 -13.66 17.05 -14.19
N MET A 122 -12.88 16.40 -13.35
CA MET A 122 -12.23 17.01 -12.19
C MET A 122 -11.00 16.22 -11.78
N THR A 123 -10.14 16.82 -10.97
CA THR A 123 -9.07 16.09 -10.29
C THR A 123 -9.50 15.74 -8.88
N MET A 124 -8.98 14.66 -8.33
CA MET A 124 -9.28 14.26 -6.97
C MET A 124 -8.07 13.58 -6.34
N GLN A 125 -7.84 13.84 -5.07
CA GLN A 125 -6.82 13.13 -4.32
C GLN A 125 -7.37 11.80 -3.83
N ILE A 126 -6.56 10.77 -3.95
CA ILE A 126 -6.84 9.46 -3.37
C ILE A 126 -5.76 9.10 -2.36
N THR A 127 -6.11 8.31 -1.36
CA THR A 127 -5.17 7.67 -0.45
C THR A 127 -5.07 6.20 -0.79
N LYS A 128 -3.85 5.73 -0.97
CA LYS A 128 -3.54 4.32 -1.23
C LYS A 128 -2.94 3.70 0.02
N ILE A 129 -3.52 2.62 0.49
CA ILE A 129 -3.08 1.91 1.69
C ILE A 129 -2.70 0.49 1.29
N MET A 130 -1.43 0.16 1.50
CA MET A 130 -0.89 -1.16 1.25
C MET A 130 -0.53 -1.80 2.57
N THR A 131 -1.06 -3.00 2.84
CA THR A 131 -0.69 -3.81 3.99
C THR A 131 0.22 -4.95 3.54
N TYR A 132 1.19 -5.27 4.38
CA TYR A 132 2.14 -6.34 4.13
C TYR A 132 1.64 -7.68 4.68
#